data_117c5690321279d61dbe79c36347038e
#
_entry.id   117c5690321279d61dbe79c36347038e
#
_cell.length_a   1.000
_cell.length_b   1.000
_cell.length_c   1.000
_cell.angle_alpha   90.00
_cell.angle_beta   90.00
_cell.angle_gamma   90.00
#
_symmetry.space_group_name_H-M   'P 1'
#
loop_
_entity.id
_entity.type
_entity.pdbx_description
1 polymer ?
#
loop_
_entity_poly.entity_id
_entity_poly.type
_entity_poly.pdbx_seq_one_letter_code
_entity_poly.pdbx_strand_id
1 'polypeptide(L)'
;MTIKAFSIHSDGNIPIPNLASSLDLITGSLPQGFYTTFSTLVHGTRVLGLQAHLDRLYHPAKELRLHLAVTESTLRERITEIVKDNLPHESRVRLILAKDSGEVFIVIQLFKSLPESVYTDGVHVITSTVERADPRIKGTDFITKSAEQRKLVGRDVFEI
;
A
#
# COMPACT_ATOMS: atom_id res chain seq x y z
N MET A 1 -2.25 13.02 11.40
CA MET A 1 -3.05 12.09 10.58
C MET A 1 -2.81 10.70 11.13
N THR A 2 -3.86 10.00 11.59
CA THR A 2 -3.69 8.67 12.19
C THR A 2 -3.60 7.63 11.08
N ILE A 3 -2.56 6.80 11.11
CA ILE A 3 -2.42 5.64 10.24
C ILE A 3 -2.80 4.42 11.08
N LYS A 4 -3.68 3.57 10.54
CA LYS A 4 -4.07 2.31 11.17
C LYS A 4 -3.43 1.15 10.40
N ALA A 5 -3.02 0.10 11.12
CA ALA A 5 -2.49 -1.14 10.54
C ALA A 5 -3.21 -2.34 11.13
N PHE A 6 -3.43 -3.37 10.32
CA PHE A 6 -4.14 -4.59 10.71
C PHE A 6 -3.44 -5.81 10.14
N SER A 7 -3.36 -6.88 10.93
CA SER A 7 -3.14 -8.24 10.45
C SER A 7 -4.49 -8.84 10.08
N ILE A 8 -4.57 -9.48 8.92
CA ILE A 8 -5.82 -9.96 8.32
C ILE A 8 -5.93 -11.47 8.49
N HIS A 9 -7.04 -11.88 9.07
CA HIS A 9 -7.36 -13.28 9.31
C HIS A 9 -8.70 -13.66 8.67
N SER A 10 -8.94 -14.97 8.54
CA SER A 10 -10.22 -15.48 7.99
C SER A 10 -11.43 -15.04 8.81
N ASP A 11 -11.26 -14.89 10.11
CA ASP A 11 -12.29 -14.58 11.09
C ASP A 11 -12.30 -13.11 11.55
N GLY A 12 -11.30 -12.29 11.19
CA GLY A 12 -11.29 -10.89 11.60
C GLY A 12 -10.05 -10.09 11.21
N ASN A 13 -10.06 -8.82 11.63
CA ASN A 13 -8.98 -7.87 11.46
C ASN A 13 -8.36 -7.56 12.82
N ILE A 14 -7.11 -7.90 13.05
CA ILE A 14 -6.41 -7.65 14.31
C ILE A 14 -5.61 -6.36 14.19
N PRO A 15 -5.94 -5.31 14.97
CA PRO A 15 -5.19 -4.06 14.96
C PRO A 15 -3.73 -4.29 15.36
N ILE A 16 -2.80 -3.68 14.64
CA ILE A 16 -1.37 -3.66 14.97
C ILE A 16 -1.07 -2.31 15.60
N PRO A 17 -0.63 -2.27 16.88
CA PRO A 17 -0.19 -1.03 17.51
C PRO A 17 0.97 -0.43 16.72
N ASN A 18 0.84 0.82 16.33
CA ASN A 18 1.92 1.54 15.65
C ASN A 18 1.91 3.01 16.00
N LEU A 19 3.07 3.63 16.00
CA LEU A 19 3.30 5.06 16.18
C LEU A 19 3.94 5.70 14.95
N ALA A 20 4.00 4.97 13.83
CA ALA A 20 4.67 5.44 12.64
C ALA A 20 3.87 6.58 11.96
N SER A 21 4.60 7.54 11.43
CA SER A 21 4.05 8.75 10.80
C SER A 21 3.85 8.62 9.28
N SER A 22 4.25 7.49 8.68
CA SER A 22 4.09 7.25 7.23
C SER A 22 3.82 5.78 6.91
N LEU A 23 3.17 5.54 5.75
CA LEU A 23 2.95 4.19 5.21
C LEU A 23 4.26 3.42 5.03
N ASP A 24 5.34 4.09 4.65
CA ASP A 24 6.62 3.45 4.38
C ASP A 24 7.31 2.99 5.67
N LEU A 25 7.24 3.79 6.74
CA LEU A 25 7.76 3.40 8.05
C LEU A 25 7.03 2.19 8.62
N ILE A 26 5.69 2.16 8.52
CA ILE A 26 4.93 0.98 8.93
C ILE A 26 5.28 -0.22 8.07
N THR A 27 5.35 -0.05 6.75
CA THR A 27 5.72 -1.15 5.85
C THR A 27 7.10 -1.73 6.19
N GLY A 28 8.05 -0.87 6.55
CA GLY A 28 9.39 -1.29 6.97
C GLY A 28 9.44 -2.07 8.30
N SER A 29 8.42 -1.94 9.15
CA SER A 29 8.29 -2.71 10.40
C SER A 29 7.52 -4.03 10.25
N LEU A 30 6.88 -4.26 9.10
CA LEU A 30 6.17 -5.50 8.78
C LEU A 30 7.09 -6.49 8.06
N PRO A 31 6.71 -7.79 8.03
CA PRO A 31 7.45 -8.79 7.26
C PRO A 31 7.60 -8.40 5.79
N GLN A 32 8.76 -8.73 5.21
CA GLN A 32 9.02 -8.47 3.79
C GLN A 32 8.09 -9.29 2.90
N GLY A 33 7.67 -8.69 1.78
CA GLY A 33 6.73 -9.36 0.90
C GLY A 33 6.39 -8.55 -0.35
N PHE A 34 5.24 -8.88 -0.92
CA PHE A 34 4.65 -8.14 -2.03
C PHE A 34 3.73 -7.07 -1.50
N TYR A 35 3.65 -5.93 -2.17
CA TYR A 35 2.71 -4.89 -1.77
C TYR A 35 2.02 -4.22 -2.96
N THR A 36 0.90 -3.63 -2.69
CA THR A 36 0.21 -2.72 -3.60
C THR A 36 -0.39 -1.57 -2.82
N THR A 37 -0.58 -0.43 -3.47
CA THR A 37 -1.19 0.74 -2.85
C THR A 37 -2.23 1.32 -3.80
N PHE A 38 -3.40 1.66 -3.27
CA PHE A 38 -4.47 2.33 -4.01
C PHE A 38 -5.17 3.35 -3.11
N SER A 39 -6.01 4.17 -3.72
CA SER A 39 -6.91 5.06 -3.00
C SER A 39 -8.36 4.69 -3.30
N THR A 40 -9.23 4.91 -2.32
CA THR A 40 -10.67 4.86 -2.56
C THR A 40 -11.11 6.13 -3.27
N LEU A 41 -12.24 6.07 -3.93
CA LEU A 41 -12.88 7.13 -4.72
C LEU A 41 -14.37 7.22 -4.36
N VAL A 42 -15.02 8.27 -4.82
CA VAL A 42 -16.48 8.46 -4.67
C VAL A 42 -16.89 8.37 -3.19
N HIS A 43 -16.34 9.29 -2.40
CA HIS A 43 -16.58 9.36 -0.94
C HIS A 43 -16.20 8.06 -0.20
N GLY A 44 -15.10 7.41 -0.63
CA GLY A 44 -14.60 6.20 0.01
C GLY A 44 -15.25 4.88 -0.42
N THR A 45 -16.25 4.92 -1.32
CA THR A 45 -17.08 3.75 -1.63
C THR A 45 -16.60 2.88 -2.79
N ARG A 46 -15.61 3.33 -3.57
CA ARG A 46 -15.14 2.61 -4.76
C ARG A 46 -13.61 2.55 -4.81
N VAL A 47 -13.10 1.53 -5.49
CA VAL A 47 -11.68 1.38 -5.84
C VAL A 47 -11.56 1.11 -7.32
N LEU A 48 -10.73 1.87 -8.01
CA LEU A 48 -10.45 1.64 -9.43
C LEU A 48 -9.51 0.43 -9.58
N GLY A 49 -9.94 -0.56 -10.35
CA GLY A 49 -9.11 -1.71 -10.71
C GLY A 49 -8.67 -2.56 -9.51
N LEU A 50 -9.51 -2.75 -8.49
CA LEU A 50 -9.16 -3.55 -7.30
C LEU A 50 -8.61 -4.93 -7.67
N GLN A 51 -9.16 -5.58 -8.72
CA GLN A 51 -8.65 -6.87 -9.20
C GLN A 51 -7.15 -6.80 -9.53
N ALA A 52 -6.74 -5.81 -10.31
CA ALA A 52 -5.32 -5.66 -10.69
C ALA A 52 -4.40 -5.42 -9.47
N HIS A 53 -4.91 -4.80 -8.40
CA HIS A 53 -4.18 -4.67 -7.15
C HIS A 53 -4.05 -6.01 -6.42
N LEU A 54 -5.10 -6.82 -6.41
CA LEU A 54 -5.06 -8.16 -5.80
C LEU A 54 -4.16 -9.10 -6.59
N ASP A 55 -4.23 -9.07 -7.91
CA ASP A 55 -3.36 -9.88 -8.80
C ASP A 55 -1.87 -9.62 -8.53
N ARG A 56 -1.47 -8.38 -8.25
CA ARG A 56 -0.08 -8.04 -7.89
C ARG A 56 0.42 -8.69 -6.61
N LEU A 57 -0.48 -9.10 -5.71
CA LEU A 57 -0.14 -9.84 -4.50
C LEU A 57 -0.19 -11.34 -4.74
N TYR A 58 -1.28 -11.80 -5.32
CA TYR A 58 -1.59 -13.23 -5.40
C TYR A 58 -0.88 -13.95 -6.54
N HIS A 59 -0.60 -13.30 -7.70
CA HIS A 59 0.13 -13.96 -8.79
C HIS A 59 1.56 -14.35 -8.38
N PRO A 60 2.42 -13.42 -7.91
CA PRO A 60 3.76 -13.82 -7.48
C PRO A 60 3.76 -14.78 -6.30
N ALA A 61 2.77 -14.68 -5.39
CA ALA A 61 2.63 -15.62 -4.29
C ALA A 61 2.33 -17.04 -4.79
N LYS A 62 1.46 -17.19 -5.80
CA LYS A 62 1.17 -18.48 -6.45
C LYS A 62 2.38 -19.03 -7.20
N GLU A 63 3.10 -18.21 -7.94
CA GLU A 63 4.34 -18.60 -8.63
C GLU A 63 5.38 -19.16 -7.65
N LEU A 64 5.49 -18.54 -6.48
CA LEU A 64 6.37 -19.01 -5.39
C LEU A 64 5.76 -20.14 -4.53
N ARG A 65 4.55 -20.60 -4.85
CA ARG A 65 3.82 -21.64 -4.12
C ARG A 65 3.67 -21.34 -2.62
N LEU A 66 3.45 -20.09 -2.27
CA LEU A 66 3.26 -19.69 -0.88
C LEU A 66 1.91 -20.23 -0.37
N HIS A 67 1.91 -20.65 0.90
CA HIS A 67 0.67 -20.90 1.62
C HIS A 67 0.03 -19.55 1.97
N LEU A 68 -1.20 -19.32 1.50
CA LEU A 68 -1.89 -18.04 1.69
C LEU A 68 -2.79 -18.11 2.93
N ALA A 69 -2.59 -17.22 3.88
CA ALA A 69 -3.37 -17.16 5.13
C ALA A 69 -4.84 -16.79 4.88
N VAL A 70 -5.12 -16.02 3.84
CA VAL A 70 -6.49 -15.61 3.48
C VAL A 70 -6.73 -15.70 1.99
N THR A 71 -7.98 -16.02 1.61
CA THR A 71 -8.42 -16.02 0.21
C THR A 71 -8.59 -14.59 -0.31
N GLU A 72 -8.62 -14.46 -1.63
CA GLU A 72 -8.92 -13.17 -2.28
C GLU A 72 -10.31 -12.64 -1.89
N SER A 73 -11.32 -13.52 -1.80
CA SER A 73 -12.66 -13.14 -1.38
C SER A 73 -12.67 -12.57 0.03
N THR A 74 -12.03 -13.28 0.97
CA THR A 74 -11.89 -12.83 2.35
C THR A 74 -11.18 -11.48 2.42
N LEU A 75 -10.10 -11.30 1.66
CA LEU A 75 -9.38 -10.02 1.65
C LEU A 75 -10.26 -8.86 1.15
N ARG A 76 -11.11 -9.08 0.15
CA ARG A 76 -12.08 -8.08 -0.34
C ARG A 76 -13.07 -7.66 0.76
N GLU A 77 -13.59 -8.63 1.50
CA GLU A 77 -14.50 -8.38 2.62
C GLU A 77 -13.79 -7.54 3.71
N ARG A 78 -12.57 -7.94 4.10
CA ARG A 78 -11.77 -7.23 5.11
C ARG A 78 -11.40 -5.82 4.70
N ILE A 79 -11.05 -5.59 3.43
CA ILE A 79 -10.83 -4.23 2.89
C ILE A 79 -12.11 -3.40 3.06
N THR A 80 -13.27 -3.96 2.71
CA THR A 80 -14.55 -3.25 2.82
C THR A 80 -14.87 -2.88 4.26
N GLU A 81 -14.66 -3.77 5.22
CA GLU A 81 -14.87 -3.51 6.63
C GLU A 81 -13.98 -2.38 7.15
N ILE A 82 -12.68 -2.45 6.86
CA ILE A 82 -11.70 -1.46 7.34
C ILE A 82 -11.95 -0.07 6.74
N VAL A 83 -12.33 -0.01 5.46
CA VAL A 83 -12.59 1.26 4.78
C VAL A 83 -13.84 1.95 5.32
N LYS A 84 -14.86 1.20 5.75
CA LYS A 84 -16.10 1.75 6.33
C LYS A 84 -15.86 2.72 7.48
N ASP A 85 -14.83 2.50 8.28
CA ASP A 85 -14.49 3.37 9.42
C ASP A 85 -14.08 4.79 9.01
N ASN A 86 -13.69 4.99 7.77
CA ASN A 86 -13.23 6.27 7.25
C ASN A 86 -14.30 7.01 6.43
N LEU A 87 -15.42 6.37 6.11
CA LEU A 87 -16.50 6.98 5.33
C LEU A 87 -17.04 8.25 6.03
N PRO A 88 -17.41 9.29 5.27
CA PRO A 88 -17.41 9.40 3.81
C PRO A 88 -16.07 9.87 3.20
N HIS A 89 -14.99 9.84 3.96
CA HIS A 89 -13.68 10.30 3.50
C HIS A 89 -12.98 9.22 2.66
N GLU A 90 -12.21 9.66 1.70
CA GLU A 90 -11.36 8.77 0.92
C GLU A 90 -10.16 8.29 1.72
N SER A 91 -9.72 7.08 1.44
CA SER A 91 -8.63 6.41 2.12
C SER A 91 -7.53 6.02 1.14
N ARG A 92 -6.28 6.12 1.60
CA ARG A 92 -5.15 5.48 0.95
C ARG A 92 -4.87 4.16 1.67
N VAL A 93 -4.93 3.07 0.91
CA VAL A 93 -4.82 1.69 1.42
C VAL A 93 -3.57 1.05 0.83
N ARG A 94 -2.76 0.42 1.69
CA ARG A 94 -1.65 -0.44 1.26
C ARG A 94 -1.92 -1.85 1.75
N LEU A 95 -1.88 -2.80 0.82
CA LEU A 95 -1.92 -4.22 1.11
C LEU A 95 -0.49 -4.77 1.05
N ILE A 96 -0.16 -5.66 1.99
CA ILE A 96 1.14 -6.33 2.05
C ILE A 96 0.87 -7.81 2.24
N LEU A 97 1.51 -8.67 1.44
CA LEU A 97 1.50 -10.13 1.58
C LEU A 97 2.92 -10.57 1.90
N ALA A 98 3.12 -11.11 3.09
CA ALA A 98 4.41 -11.56 3.58
C ALA A 98 4.89 -12.80 2.81
N LYS A 99 6.16 -12.80 2.37
CA LYS A 99 6.75 -13.90 1.59
C LYS A 99 6.98 -15.17 2.41
N ASP A 100 7.28 -15.00 3.69
CA ASP A 100 7.70 -16.13 4.52
C ASP A 100 6.50 -16.85 5.17
N SER A 101 5.43 -16.11 5.50
CA SER A 101 4.28 -16.64 6.22
C SER A 101 2.99 -16.68 5.41
N GLY A 102 2.90 -15.95 4.29
CA GLY A 102 1.65 -15.78 3.54
C GLY A 102 0.60 -14.94 4.25
N GLU A 103 0.97 -14.31 5.38
CA GLU A 103 0.09 -13.39 6.10
C GLU A 103 -0.17 -12.13 5.29
N VAL A 104 -1.36 -11.56 5.48
CA VAL A 104 -1.75 -10.32 4.80
C VAL A 104 -1.93 -9.22 5.83
N PHE A 105 -1.42 -8.05 5.48
CA PHE A 105 -1.55 -6.83 6.29
C PHE A 105 -2.22 -5.73 5.48
N ILE A 106 -3.05 -4.95 6.16
CA ILE A 106 -3.67 -3.73 5.60
C ILE A 106 -3.19 -2.53 6.40
N VAL A 107 -2.62 -1.56 5.71
CA VAL A 107 -2.29 -0.25 6.28
C VAL A 107 -3.17 0.79 5.62
N ILE A 108 -3.87 1.60 6.41
CA ILE A 108 -4.84 2.58 5.93
C ILE A 108 -4.63 3.94 6.59
N GLN A 109 -4.78 4.98 5.80
CA GLN A 109 -4.84 6.37 6.26
C GLN A 109 -5.87 7.14 5.43
N LEU A 110 -6.34 8.27 5.95
CA LEU A 110 -7.15 9.19 5.16
C LEU A 110 -6.35 9.67 3.95
N PHE A 111 -6.98 9.66 2.77
CA PHE A 111 -6.38 10.20 1.56
C PHE A 111 -6.55 11.72 1.56
N LYS A 112 -5.47 12.42 1.22
CA LYS A 112 -5.49 13.85 0.98
C LYS A 112 -5.18 14.08 -0.48
N SER A 113 -6.13 14.67 -1.19
CA SER A 113 -5.96 15.06 -2.59
C SER A 113 -4.78 16.03 -2.73
N LEU A 114 -4.11 15.95 -3.85
CA LEU A 114 -3.11 16.93 -4.21
C LEU A 114 -3.79 18.29 -4.47
N PRO A 115 -3.10 19.41 -4.20
CA PRO A 115 -3.64 20.73 -4.52
C PRO A 115 -3.80 20.88 -6.04
N GLU A 116 -4.76 21.72 -6.46
CA GLU A 116 -5.08 21.93 -7.87
C GLU A 116 -3.87 22.41 -8.67
N SER A 117 -2.99 23.20 -8.07
CA SER A 117 -1.75 23.67 -8.69
C SER A 117 -0.84 22.54 -9.20
N VAL A 118 -0.87 21.35 -8.61
CA VAL A 118 -0.12 20.19 -9.12
C VAL A 118 -0.60 19.80 -10.52
N TYR A 119 -1.89 19.99 -10.81
CA TYR A 119 -2.51 19.61 -12.08
C TYR A 119 -2.45 20.75 -13.12
N THR A 120 -2.48 22.01 -12.68
CA THR A 120 -2.49 23.19 -13.57
C THR A 120 -1.08 23.65 -13.91
N ASP A 121 -0.19 23.70 -12.92
CA ASP A 121 1.15 24.27 -13.06
C ASP A 121 2.22 23.18 -13.33
N GLY A 122 1.85 21.93 -13.10
CA GLY A 122 2.78 20.79 -13.16
C GLY A 122 3.67 20.71 -11.92
N VAL A 123 4.62 19.78 -11.97
CA VAL A 123 5.56 19.53 -10.88
C VAL A 123 6.97 19.29 -11.41
N HIS A 124 7.97 19.64 -10.62
CA HIS A 124 9.35 19.30 -10.90
C HIS A 124 9.61 17.84 -10.48
N VAL A 125 10.08 17.03 -11.40
CA VAL A 125 10.54 15.65 -11.14
C VAL A 125 11.99 15.51 -11.57
N ILE A 126 12.71 14.58 -10.93
CA ILE A 126 14.07 14.22 -11.33
C ILE A 126 14.12 12.72 -11.64
N THR A 127 15.05 12.30 -12.47
CA THR A 127 15.28 10.88 -12.76
C THR A 127 16.39 10.31 -11.88
N SER A 128 16.33 9.03 -11.58
CA SER A 128 17.32 8.29 -10.81
C SER A 128 17.76 7.03 -11.56
N THR A 129 18.96 6.55 -11.27
CA THR A 129 19.51 5.31 -11.82
C THR A 129 19.10 4.07 -11.02
N VAL A 130 18.20 4.22 -10.03
CA VAL A 130 17.72 3.07 -9.24
C VAL A 130 16.82 2.18 -10.08
N GLU A 131 17.27 0.95 -10.26
CA GLU A 131 16.55 -0.07 -11.02
C GLU A 131 15.88 -1.09 -10.09
N ARG A 132 14.73 -1.61 -10.52
CA ARG A 132 14.09 -2.77 -9.90
C ARG A 132 14.61 -4.03 -10.57
N ALA A 133 15.01 -5.02 -9.79
CA ALA A 133 15.43 -6.32 -10.30
C ALA A 133 14.32 -7.01 -11.12
N ASP A 134 13.07 -6.93 -10.66
CA ASP A 134 11.89 -7.33 -11.43
C ASP A 134 10.81 -6.23 -11.35
N PRO A 135 10.59 -5.47 -12.41
CA PRO A 135 9.60 -4.39 -12.41
C PRO A 135 8.15 -4.88 -12.33
N ARG A 136 7.87 -6.15 -12.64
CA ARG A 136 6.53 -6.75 -12.52
C ARG A 136 6.17 -7.05 -11.07
N ILE A 137 7.17 -7.31 -10.23
CA ILE A 137 6.99 -7.62 -8.81
C ILE A 137 7.18 -6.37 -7.97
N LYS A 138 6.18 -6.02 -7.19
CA LYS A 138 6.25 -4.89 -6.26
C LYS A 138 6.62 -5.38 -4.85
N GLY A 139 7.93 -5.64 -4.65
CA GLY A 139 8.49 -6.08 -3.37
C GLY A 139 8.69 -4.94 -2.38
N THR A 140 8.46 -5.21 -1.10
CA THR A 140 8.64 -4.21 -0.01
C THR A 140 10.10 -3.80 0.17
N ASP A 141 11.07 -4.63 -0.23
CA ASP A 141 12.51 -4.32 -0.22
C ASP A 141 12.85 -3.08 -1.06
N PHE A 142 12.10 -2.83 -2.14
CA PHE A 142 12.30 -1.63 -2.95
C PHE A 142 11.97 -0.34 -2.18
N ILE A 143 11.06 -0.39 -1.22
CA ILE A 143 10.74 0.77 -0.36
C ILE A 143 12.00 1.21 0.40
N THR A 144 12.73 0.25 0.96
CA THR A 144 13.98 0.52 1.68
C THR A 144 15.09 0.98 0.73
N LYS A 145 15.30 0.27 -0.39
CA LYS A 145 16.32 0.61 -1.40
C LYS A 145 16.14 2.01 -1.99
N SER A 146 14.91 2.45 -2.19
CA SER A 146 14.60 3.78 -2.74
C SER A 146 14.50 4.88 -1.66
N ALA A 147 14.75 4.58 -0.38
CA ALA A 147 14.61 5.54 0.70
C ALA A 147 15.60 6.72 0.58
N GLU A 148 16.83 6.45 0.14
CA GLU A 148 17.84 7.50 -0.06
C GLU A 148 17.43 8.48 -1.17
N GLN A 149 16.92 7.96 -2.30
CA GLN A 149 16.46 8.83 -3.40
C GLN A 149 15.26 9.66 -2.96
N ARG A 150 14.34 9.09 -2.18
CA ARG A 150 13.20 9.83 -1.65
C ARG A 150 13.56 10.96 -0.69
N LYS A 151 14.76 10.98 -0.12
CA LYS A 151 15.25 12.15 0.64
C LYS A 151 15.47 13.39 -0.23
N LEU A 152 15.63 13.19 -1.54
CA LEU A 152 15.74 14.30 -2.51
C LEU A 152 14.37 14.93 -2.82
N VAL A 153 13.27 14.24 -2.52
CA VAL A 153 11.92 14.79 -2.63
C VAL A 153 11.72 15.83 -1.53
N GLY A 154 11.44 17.05 -1.90
CA GLY A 154 11.33 18.17 -0.99
C GLY A 154 10.58 19.35 -1.60
N ARG A 155 10.98 20.57 -1.23
CA ARG A 155 10.28 21.78 -1.67
C ARG A 155 10.22 21.94 -3.19
N ASP A 156 11.29 21.56 -3.88
CA ASP A 156 11.47 21.80 -5.32
C ASP A 156 11.38 20.51 -6.16
N VAL A 157 11.29 19.33 -5.53
CA VAL A 157 11.19 18.02 -6.22
C VAL A 157 9.98 17.28 -5.68
N PHE A 158 9.04 16.99 -6.56
CA PHE A 158 7.79 16.30 -6.21
C PHE A 158 7.95 14.77 -6.19
N GLU A 159 8.66 14.22 -7.17
CA GLU A 159 8.86 12.77 -7.33
C GLU A 159 10.18 12.49 -8.06
N ILE A 160 10.70 11.25 -7.86
CA ILE A 160 11.89 10.71 -8.51
C ILE A 160 11.54 9.45 -9.27
#